data_72fc87b2ef3836cca05b560320ef5d7c
#
_entry.id   72fc87b2ef3836cca05b560320ef5d7c
#
_cell.length_a   1.000
_cell.length_b   1.000
_cell.length_c   1.000
_cell.angle_alpha   90.00
_cell.angle_beta   90.00
_cell.angle_gamma   90.00
#
_symmetry.space_group_name_H-M   'P 1'
#
loop_
_entity.id
_entity.type
_entity.pdbx_description
1 polymer ?
#
loop_
_entity_poly.entity_id
_entity_poly.type
_entity_poly.pdbx_seq_one_letter_code
_entity_poly.pdbx_strand_id
1 'polypeptide(L)'
;MPDHFHILPTPEESAPLEKAVQYVKGGFSFRAKRELDFRAEVWQPSFTNHRIRDAQDYERHRLYIRENPVKRFLVETAEIYPYSSAYPGVEIDPKPPWLKP
;
A
#
# COMPACT_ATOMS: atom_id res chain seq x y z
N MET A 1 -3.03 4.72 -6.48
CA MET A 1 -3.37 6.11 -6.79
C MET A 1 -2.32 6.63 -7.76
N PRO A 2 -2.63 7.62 -8.60
CA PRO A 2 -1.65 8.05 -9.63
C PRO A 2 -0.35 8.63 -9.08
N ASP A 3 -0.41 9.30 -7.92
CA ASP A 3 0.73 10.03 -7.39
C ASP A 3 1.19 9.56 -6.00
N HIS A 4 0.56 8.50 -5.46
CA HIS A 4 0.92 7.95 -4.16
C HIS A 4 0.34 6.55 -4.00
N PHE A 5 0.74 5.84 -2.95
CA PHE A 5 0.17 4.54 -2.63
C PHE A 5 -0.06 4.40 -1.13
N HIS A 6 -0.99 3.50 -0.79
CA HIS A 6 -1.29 3.12 0.59
C HIS A 6 -1.09 1.62 0.75
N ILE A 7 -0.46 1.22 1.83
CA ILE A 7 -0.28 -0.20 2.16
C ILE A 7 -0.53 -0.46 3.65
N LEU A 8 -0.89 -1.70 3.96
CA LEU A 8 -1.01 -2.20 5.32
C LEU A 8 0.06 -3.29 5.52
N PRO A 9 1.32 -2.90 5.74
CA PRO A 9 2.38 -3.88 5.91
C PRO A 9 2.40 -4.46 7.32
N THR A 10 2.86 -5.71 7.44
CA THR A 10 3.17 -6.34 8.72
C THR A 10 4.66 -6.65 8.72
N PRO A 11 5.52 -5.70 9.11
CA PRO A 11 6.95 -5.94 9.13
C PRO A 11 7.31 -7.01 10.15
N GLU A 12 8.35 -7.79 9.84
CA GLU A 12 8.92 -8.73 10.81
C GLU A 12 9.57 -7.97 11.96
N GLU A 13 9.67 -8.61 13.13
CA GLU A 13 10.29 -8.00 14.30
C GLU A 13 11.74 -7.57 14.03
N SER A 14 12.45 -8.33 13.18
CA SER A 14 13.83 -8.04 12.81
C SER A 14 13.98 -6.92 11.79
N ALA A 15 12.87 -6.42 11.20
CA ALA A 15 12.90 -5.41 10.17
C ALA A 15 11.95 -4.26 10.54
N PRO A 16 12.47 -3.08 10.84
CA PRO A 16 11.62 -1.93 11.16
C PRO A 16 10.80 -1.49 9.95
N LEU A 17 9.70 -0.78 10.22
CA LEU A 17 8.79 -0.28 9.19
C LEU A 17 9.52 0.53 8.13
N GLU A 18 10.44 1.39 8.54
CA GLU A 18 11.21 2.24 7.63
C GLU A 18 11.97 1.41 6.61
N LYS A 19 12.50 0.27 7.03
CA LYS A 19 13.24 -0.62 6.14
C LYS A 19 12.32 -1.32 5.15
N ALA A 20 11.13 -1.73 5.59
CA ALA A 20 10.13 -2.33 4.70
C ALA A 20 9.69 -1.33 3.63
N VAL A 21 9.42 -0.09 4.00
CA VAL A 21 9.05 0.97 3.06
C VAL A 21 10.21 1.26 2.09
N GLN A 22 11.44 1.28 2.59
CA GLN A 22 12.63 1.47 1.77
C GLN A 22 12.76 0.39 0.70
N TYR A 23 12.51 -0.87 1.05
CA TYR A 23 12.54 -1.97 0.09
C TYR A 23 11.49 -1.79 -1.01
N VAL A 24 10.27 -1.42 -0.65
CA VAL A 24 9.20 -1.20 -1.62
C VAL A 24 9.55 -0.05 -2.57
N LYS A 25 9.92 1.10 -2.02
CA LYS A 25 10.26 2.28 -2.82
C LYS A 25 11.50 2.05 -3.67
N GLY A 26 12.56 1.50 -3.07
CA GLY A 26 13.82 1.25 -3.77
C GLY A 26 13.67 0.21 -4.86
N GLY A 27 12.92 -0.85 -4.60
CA GLY A 27 12.66 -1.88 -5.59
C GLY A 27 11.91 -1.33 -6.79
N PHE A 28 10.91 -0.49 -6.56
CA PHE A 28 10.17 0.15 -7.64
C PHE A 28 11.07 1.08 -8.45
N SER A 29 11.84 1.92 -7.78
CA SER A 29 12.75 2.86 -8.47
C SER A 29 13.78 2.13 -9.32
N PHE A 30 14.33 1.03 -8.80
CA PHE A 30 15.29 0.20 -9.52
C PHE A 30 14.66 -0.38 -10.80
N ARG A 31 13.45 -0.91 -10.69
CA ARG A 31 12.75 -1.49 -11.84
C ARG A 31 12.34 -0.43 -12.85
N ALA A 32 11.90 0.73 -12.40
CA ALA A 32 11.55 1.84 -13.29
C ALA A 32 12.75 2.29 -14.12
N LYS A 33 13.92 2.39 -13.50
CA LYS A 33 15.16 2.74 -14.20
C LYS A 33 15.54 1.66 -15.20
N ARG A 34 15.45 0.38 -14.79
CA ARG A 34 15.89 -0.75 -15.62
C ARG A 34 14.93 -1.02 -16.77
N GLU A 35 13.62 -0.99 -16.51
CA GLU A 35 12.61 -1.41 -17.50
C GLU A 35 12.11 -0.25 -18.36
N LEU A 36 12.08 0.97 -17.83
CA LEU A 36 11.51 2.13 -18.50
C LEU A 36 12.54 3.24 -18.76
N ASP A 37 13.78 3.03 -18.35
CA ASP A 37 14.86 4.05 -18.40
C ASP A 37 14.45 5.35 -17.70
N PHE A 38 13.62 5.23 -16.66
CA PHE A 38 13.16 6.38 -15.89
C PHE A 38 14.25 6.79 -14.88
N ARG A 39 14.90 7.90 -15.11
CA ARG A 39 16.06 8.35 -14.32
C ARG A 39 15.74 9.48 -13.36
N ALA A 40 14.54 10.03 -13.43
CA ALA A 40 14.11 11.05 -12.50
C ALA A 40 13.80 10.45 -11.13
N GLU A 41 13.75 11.31 -10.12
CA GLU A 41 13.39 10.92 -8.77
C GLU A 41 11.92 10.49 -8.74
N VAL A 42 11.65 9.27 -8.29
CA VAL A 42 10.29 8.71 -8.28
C VAL A 42 9.55 9.10 -7.00
N TRP A 43 10.24 9.06 -5.86
CA TRP A 43 9.60 9.16 -4.55
C TRP A 43 9.97 10.46 -3.84
N GLN A 44 8.98 11.03 -3.16
CA GLN A 44 9.26 12.06 -2.16
C GLN A 44 9.92 11.40 -0.94
N PRO A 45 10.80 12.13 -0.23
CA PRO A 45 11.37 11.64 1.01
C PRO A 45 10.29 11.38 2.06
N SER A 46 10.54 10.39 2.93
CA SER A 46 9.67 10.08 4.06
C SER A 46 8.32 9.48 3.64
N PHE A 47 7.46 9.27 4.63
CA PHE A 47 6.11 8.73 4.45
C PHE A 47 5.30 9.03 5.71
N THR A 48 3.96 8.99 5.58
CA THR A 48 3.05 9.11 6.71
C THR A 48 2.63 7.72 7.15
N ASN A 49 2.64 7.47 8.45
CA ASN A 49 2.22 6.18 8.98
C ASN A 49 1.19 6.30 10.08
N HIS A 50 0.45 5.21 10.28
CA HIS A 50 -0.49 5.04 11.37
C HIS A 50 -0.37 3.60 11.85
N ARG A 51 -0.15 3.42 13.16
CA ARG A 51 -0.07 2.08 13.74
C ARG A 51 -1.47 1.51 13.95
N ILE A 52 -1.74 0.35 13.37
CA ILE A 52 -3.00 -0.35 13.57
C ILE A 52 -3.04 -0.93 14.98
N ARG A 53 -4.08 -0.57 15.74
CA ARG A 53 -4.18 -0.89 17.17
C ARG A 53 -5.02 -2.13 17.46
N ASP A 54 -6.05 -2.40 16.65
CA ASP A 54 -6.97 -3.52 16.85
C ASP A 54 -7.62 -3.91 15.53
N ALA A 55 -8.50 -4.93 15.58
CA ALA A 55 -9.19 -5.42 14.39
C ALA A 55 -10.12 -4.38 13.76
N GLN A 56 -10.76 -3.55 14.57
CA GLN A 56 -11.64 -2.50 14.07
C GLN A 56 -10.86 -1.42 13.34
N ASP A 57 -9.72 -1.02 13.89
CA ASP A 57 -8.82 -0.06 13.25
C ASP A 57 -8.28 -0.63 11.92
N TYR A 58 -7.92 -1.91 11.91
CA TYR A 58 -7.50 -2.60 10.69
C TYR A 58 -8.59 -2.56 9.62
N GLU A 59 -9.82 -2.91 9.95
CA GLU A 59 -10.93 -2.90 8.99
C GLU A 59 -11.20 -1.50 8.44
N ARG A 60 -11.11 -0.48 9.29
CA ARG A 60 -11.32 0.91 8.88
C ARG A 60 -10.29 1.34 7.83
N HIS A 61 -9.02 1.01 8.08
CA HIS A 61 -7.96 1.35 7.13
C HIS A 61 -8.02 0.51 5.86
N ARG A 62 -8.37 -0.77 5.98
CA ARG A 62 -8.54 -1.64 4.82
C ARG A 62 -9.62 -1.11 3.88
N LEU A 63 -10.75 -0.72 4.43
CA LEU A 63 -11.85 -0.15 3.66
C LEU A 63 -11.47 1.22 3.06
N TYR A 64 -10.77 2.05 3.81
CA TYR A 64 -10.30 3.33 3.31
C TYR A 64 -9.39 3.14 2.08
N ILE A 65 -8.45 2.22 2.15
CA ILE A 65 -7.56 1.92 1.03
C ILE A 65 -8.34 1.40 -0.17
N ARG A 66 -9.27 0.47 0.07
CA ARG A 66 -10.10 -0.14 -0.97
C ARG A 66 -10.94 0.90 -1.70
N GLU A 67 -11.58 1.80 -0.96
CA GLU A 67 -12.55 2.75 -1.51
C GLU A 67 -11.90 4.07 -1.96
N ASN A 68 -10.61 4.25 -1.73
CA ASN A 68 -9.93 5.49 -2.04
C ASN A 68 -10.04 5.87 -3.52
N PRO A 69 -9.87 4.94 -4.49
CA PRO A 69 -10.04 5.31 -5.90
C PRO A 69 -11.43 5.77 -6.25
N VAL A 70 -12.46 5.23 -5.59
CA VAL A 70 -13.85 5.68 -5.79
C VAL A 70 -14.05 7.08 -5.24
N LYS A 71 -13.56 7.33 -4.02
CA LYS A 71 -13.67 8.66 -3.38
C LYS A 71 -12.95 9.74 -4.16
N ARG A 72 -11.90 9.38 -4.90
CA ARG A 72 -11.14 10.31 -5.73
C ARG A 72 -11.64 10.37 -7.17
N PHE A 73 -12.77 9.76 -7.46
CA PHE A 73 -13.43 9.78 -8.77
C PHE A 73 -12.58 9.18 -9.89
N LEU A 74 -11.67 8.26 -9.56
CA LEU A 74 -10.86 7.56 -10.55
C LEU A 74 -11.63 6.42 -11.20
N VAL A 75 -12.51 5.77 -10.44
CA VAL A 75 -13.35 4.66 -10.89
C VAL A 75 -14.71 4.76 -10.22
N GLU A 76 -15.71 4.08 -10.79
CA GLU A 76 -17.05 4.03 -10.21
C GLU A 76 -17.15 2.99 -9.08
N THR A 77 -16.46 1.87 -9.23
CA THR A 77 -16.41 0.81 -8.20
C THR A 77 -14.96 0.43 -7.93
N ALA A 78 -14.68 -0.01 -6.69
CA ALA A 78 -13.32 -0.34 -6.29
C ALA A 78 -12.72 -1.48 -7.12
N GLU A 79 -13.54 -2.45 -7.50
CA GLU A 79 -13.09 -3.66 -8.18
C GLU A 79 -12.55 -3.41 -9.59
N ILE A 80 -12.87 -2.31 -10.22
CA ILE A 80 -12.40 -2.02 -11.58
C ILE A 80 -11.09 -1.24 -11.63
N TYR A 81 -10.54 -0.84 -10.47
CA TYR A 81 -9.26 -0.14 -10.44
C TYR A 81 -8.12 -1.17 -10.37
N PRO A 82 -7.29 -1.32 -11.44
CA PRO A 82 -6.31 -2.42 -11.51
C PRO A 82 -5.16 -2.32 -10.50
N TYR A 83 -4.98 -1.16 -9.88
CA TYR A 83 -3.92 -0.94 -8.89
C TYR A 83 -4.45 -0.94 -7.47
N SER A 84 -5.56 -1.62 -7.23
CA SER A 84 -6.25 -1.68 -5.95
C SER A 84 -6.27 -3.10 -5.39
N SER A 85 -6.31 -3.20 -4.06
CA SER A 85 -6.49 -4.47 -3.37
C SER A 85 -7.84 -5.13 -3.68
N ALA A 86 -8.81 -4.37 -4.19
CA ALA A 86 -10.12 -4.90 -4.57
C ALA A 86 -10.16 -5.50 -5.97
N TYR A 87 -9.11 -5.32 -6.77
CA TYR A 87 -9.09 -5.81 -8.13
C TYR A 87 -9.01 -7.34 -8.17
N PRO A 88 -9.83 -8.04 -8.99
CA PRO A 88 -9.79 -9.48 -9.05
C PRO A 88 -8.41 -10.02 -9.40
N GLY A 89 -7.97 -11.05 -8.68
CA GLY A 89 -6.66 -11.67 -8.87
C GLY A 89 -5.53 -11.09 -8.04
N VAL A 90 -5.76 -9.99 -7.32
CA VAL A 90 -4.78 -9.45 -6.38
C VAL A 90 -4.80 -10.30 -5.10
N GLU A 91 -3.67 -10.86 -4.75
CA GLU A 91 -3.54 -11.63 -3.51
C GLU A 91 -3.27 -10.70 -2.34
N ILE A 92 -4.01 -10.91 -1.25
CA ILE A 92 -3.88 -10.14 -0.02
C ILE A 92 -3.71 -11.11 1.13
N ASP A 93 -2.74 -10.85 1.99
CA ASP A 93 -2.56 -11.63 3.20
C ASP A 93 -3.76 -11.47 4.13
N PRO A 94 -4.11 -12.50 4.89
CA PRO A 94 -5.19 -12.39 5.87
C PRO A 94 -4.82 -11.42 6.99
N LYS A 95 -5.85 -10.91 7.65
CA LYS A 95 -5.66 -10.07 8.83
C LYS A 95 -4.78 -10.80 9.85
N PRO A 96 -3.77 -10.14 10.44
CA PRO A 96 -2.95 -10.76 11.47
C PRO A 96 -3.80 -11.29 12.63
N PRO A 97 -3.61 -12.55 13.04
CA PRO A 97 -4.46 -13.17 14.07
C PRO A 97 -4.28 -12.59 15.47
N TRP A 98 -3.17 -11.91 15.73
CA TRP A 98 -2.89 -11.31 17.03
C TRP A 98 -3.55 -9.95 17.25
N LEU A 99 -4.22 -9.38 16.26
CA LEU A 99 -4.92 -8.13 16.44
C LEU A 99 -6.12 -8.33 17.37
N LYS A 100 -6.23 -7.49 18.37
CA LYS A 100 -7.34 -7.53 19.31
C LYS A 100 -8.66 -7.18 18.64
N PRO A 101 -9.75 -7.81 19.06
CA PRO A 101 -11.08 -7.49 18.53
C PRO A 101 -11.47 -6.03 18.77
#